data_572160782fe140c00e80278e6ac8577d
#
_entry.id   572160782fe140c00e80278e6ac8577d
#
_cell.length_a   1.000
_cell.length_b   1.000
_cell.length_c   1.000
_cell.angle_alpha   90.00
_cell.angle_beta   90.00
_cell.angle_gamma   90.00
#
_symmetry.space_group_name_H-M   'P 1'
#
loop_
_entity.id
_entity.type
_entity.pdbx_description
1 polymer ?
#
loop_
_entity_poly.entity_id
_entity_poly.type
_entity_poly.pdbx_seq_one_letter_code
_entity_poly.pdbx_strand_id
1 'polypeptide(L)'
;MELLKRSEQAGIRTWQLHTDPNLMDCMRQHRVQGGKLNTFMLSDFKEPKQTVPELAKLGVLGIVHHGERTDIQFREGKMEEVGDFLKAVRDTGLMVGLSTHHPAVVDYVEGKGWDLDFFMTCVYRRNRLPAEVRAEYGEAIVGEPYFEKDPERMCKMIRQTKRTCFAFKILAAGRNIKTKQAVDQAFRFMFENIKPKDCVIVGMYPRFKDEITENAGLTSRFGSSGSPAA
;
A
#
# COMPACT_ATOMS: atom_id res chain seq x y z
N MET A 1 0.21 -16.68 -13.38
CA MET A 1 1.57 -17.24 -13.26
C MET A 1 2.60 -16.47 -14.10
N GLU A 2 2.35 -16.26 -15.37
CA GLU A 2 3.26 -15.52 -16.28
C GLU A 2 3.60 -14.11 -15.77
N LEU A 3 2.60 -13.37 -15.27
CA LEU A 3 2.78 -12.04 -14.66
C LEU A 3 3.83 -12.07 -13.54
N LEU A 4 3.79 -13.05 -12.65
CA LEU A 4 4.70 -13.13 -11.51
C LEU A 4 6.13 -13.42 -11.95
N LYS A 5 6.31 -14.34 -12.91
CA LYS A 5 7.62 -14.65 -13.49
C LYS A 5 8.25 -13.43 -14.15
N ARG A 6 7.48 -12.73 -14.98
CA ARG A 6 7.94 -11.50 -15.64
C ARG A 6 8.27 -10.39 -14.63
N SER A 7 7.49 -10.28 -13.55
CA SER A 7 7.77 -9.33 -12.47
C SER A 7 9.11 -9.61 -11.80
N GLU A 8 9.41 -10.87 -11.48
CA GLU A 8 10.72 -11.26 -10.91
C GLU A 8 11.87 -10.97 -11.89
N GLN A 9 11.70 -11.29 -13.16
CA GLN A 9 12.70 -11.02 -14.22
C GLN A 9 12.99 -9.52 -14.36
N ALA A 10 11.95 -8.69 -14.20
CA ALA A 10 12.09 -7.24 -14.21
C ALA A 10 12.68 -6.65 -12.90
N GLY A 11 13.04 -7.49 -11.93
CA GLY A 11 13.65 -7.08 -10.67
C GLY A 11 12.66 -6.71 -9.57
N ILE A 12 11.35 -6.88 -9.77
CA ILE A 12 10.35 -6.71 -8.71
C ILE A 12 10.54 -7.85 -7.70
N ARG A 13 10.60 -7.51 -6.42
CA ARG A 13 10.89 -8.49 -5.34
C ARG A 13 9.72 -8.75 -4.42
N THR A 14 8.68 -7.93 -4.49
CA THR A 14 7.58 -8.00 -3.54
C THR A 14 6.24 -7.85 -4.23
N TRP A 15 5.30 -8.65 -3.78
CA TRP A 15 3.93 -8.65 -4.24
C TRP A 15 2.99 -8.39 -3.07
N GLN A 16 2.11 -7.41 -3.20
CA GLN A 16 1.02 -7.20 -2.27
C GLN A 16 -0.21 -7.98 -2.74
N LEU A 17 -0.76 -8.78 -1.86
CA LEU A 17 -1.83 -9.73 -2.13
C LEU A 17 -3.01 -9.49 -1.19
N HIS A 18 -4.21 -9.71 -1.69
CA HIS A 18 -5.43 -9.82 -0.89
C HIS A 18 -5.77 -11.29 -0.62
N THR A 19 -6.61 -11.55 0.38
CA THR A 19 -7.05 -12.90 0.80
C THR A 19 -8.07 -13.54 -0.17
N ASP A 20 -7.95 -13.29 -1.45
CA ASP A 20 -8.72 -13.97 -2.48
C ASP A 20 -8.17 -15.39 -2.73
N PRO A 21 -9.02 -16.44 -2.77
CA PRO A 21 -8.58 -17.82 -2.94
C PRO A 21 -7.74 -18.05 -4.21
N ASN A 22 -8.10 -17.42 -5.35
CA ASN A 22 -7.36 -17.58 -6.60
C ASN A 22 -5.97 -16.94 -6.50
N LEU A 23 -5.87 -15.77 -5.86
CA LEU A 23 -4.59 -15.10 -5.66
C LEU A 23 -3.70 -15.90 -4.70
N MET A 24 -4.27 -16.47 -3.65
CA MET A 24 -3.56 -17.35 -2.71
C MET A 24 -3.06 -18.62 -3.41
N ASP A 25 -3.86 -19.19 -4.30
CA ASP A 25 -3.44 -20.34 -5.09
C ASP A 25 -2.32 -19.97 -6.08
N CYS A 26 -2.42 -18.86 -6.78
CA CYS A 26 -1.33 -18.32 -7.60
C CYS A 26 -0.03 -18.15 -6.82
N MET A 27 -0.09 -17.67 -5.57
CA MET A 27 1.08 -17.55 -4.70
C MET A 27 1.70 -18.92 -4.39
N ARG A 28 0.89 -19.92 -4.03
CA ARG A 28 1.35 -21.28 -3.76
C ARG A 28 2.03 -21.89 -4.99
N GLN A 29 1.36 -21.83 -6.16
CA GLN A 29 1.89 -22.34 -7.41
C GLN A 29 3.19 -21.65 -7.81
N HIS A 30 3.29 -20.33 -7.64
CA HIS A 30 4.52 -19.60 -7.92
C HIS A 30 5.69 -20.11 -7.09
N ARG A 31 5.49 -20.34 -5.79
CA ARG A 31 6.53 -20.88 -4.89
C ARG A 31 6.92 -22.30 -5.23
N VAL A 32 5.94 -23.18 -5.52
CA VAL A 32 6.20 -24.56 -5.96
C VAL A 32 7.07 -24.58 -7.23
N GLN A 33 6.93 -23.59 -8.11
CA GLN A 33 7.73 -23.44 -9.32
C GLN A 33 9.08 -22.71 -9.08
N GLY A 34 9.48 -22.51 -7.83
CA GLY A 34 10.76 -21.88 -7.47
C GLY A 34 10.75 -20.35 -7.45
N GLY A 35 9.58 -19.73 -7.56
CA GLY A 35 9.43 -18.27 -7.46
C GLY A 35 9.81 -17.73 -6.09
N LYS A 36 10.44 -16.55 -6.05
CA LYS A 36 11.04 -15.94 -4.85
C LYS A 36 10.41 -14.61 -4.45
N LEU A 37 9.25 -14.24 -5.02
CA LEU A 37 8.55 -13.01 -4.63
C LEU A 37 8.14 -13.08 -3.16
N ASN A 38 8.56 -12.07 -2.41
CA ASN A 38 8.02 -11.80 -1.08
C ASN A 38 6.54 -11.42 -1.19
N THR A 39 5.76 -11.77 -0.19
CA THR A 39 4.34 -11.46 -0.20
C THR A 39 3.95 -10.74 1.08
N PHE A 40 3.31 -9.58 0.95
CA PHE A 40 2.54 -8.97 2.02
C PHE A 40 1.05 -9.27 1.79
N MET A 41 0.41 -9.82 2.82
CA MET A 41 -1.01 -10.16 2.78
C MET A 41 -1.84 -9.03 3.38
N LEU A 42 -2.71 -8.44 2.57
CA LEU A 42 -3.70 -7.47 3.03
C LEU A 42 -4.91 -8.23 3.59
N SER A 43 -5.22 -8.02 4.86
CA SER A 43 -6.26 -8.73 5.59
C SER A 43 -7.36 -7.78 6.08
N ASP A 44 -8.60 -8.13 5.87
CA ASP A 44 -9.79 -7.43 6.34
C ASP A 44 -10.69 -8.29 7.24
N PHE A 45 -10.12 -9.28 7.90
CA PHE A 45 -10.86 -10.27 8.68
C PHE A 45 -11.56 -9.69 9.90
N LYS A 46 -12.73 -10.29 10.17
CA LYS A 46 -13.55 -9.95 11.33
C LYS A 46 -13.00 -10.55 12.65
N GLU A 47 -12.26 -11.65 12.54
CA GLU A 47 -11.76 -12.41 13.70
C GLU A 47 -10.23 -12.61 13.59
N PRO A 48 -9.43 -11.59 13.93
CA PRO A 48 -7.98 -11.64 13.73
C PRO A 48 -7.28 -12.77 14.49
N LYS A 49 -7.76 -13.09 15.70
CA LYS A 49 -7.15 -14.15 16.53
C LYS A 49 -7.22 -15.55 15.90
N GLN A 50 -8.22 -15.81 15.04
CA GLN A 50 -8.38 -17.09 14.34
C GLN A 50 -7.70 -17.08 12.97
N THR A 51 -7.81 -16.00 12.25
CA THR A 51 -7.40 -15.91 10.83
C THR A 51 -5.92 -15.57 10.65
N VAL A 52 -5.35 -14.75 11.53
CA VAL A 52 -3.93 -14.35 11.42
C VAL A 52 -2.99 -15.56 11.53
N PRO A 53 -3.14 -16.51 12.46
CA PRO A 53 -2.30 -17.71 12.51
C PRO A 53 -2.39 -18.57 11.24
N GLU A 54 -3.57 -18.67 10.63
CA GLU A 54 -3.73 -19.43 9.38
C GLU A 54 -3.02 -18.75 8.20
N LEU A 55 -3.07 -17.43 8.13
CA LEU A 55 -2.31 -16.68 7.12
C LEU A 55 -0.79 -16.79 7.34
N ALA A 56 -0.35 -16.81 8.58
CA ALA A 56 1.07 -16.98 8.89
C ALA A 56 1.64 -18.29 8.33
N LYS A 57 0.85 -19.36 8.33
CA LYS A 57 1.25 -20.67 7.76
C LYS A 57 1.47 -20.62 6.24
N LEU A 58 0.98 -19.58 5.56
CA LEU A 58 1.20 -19.41 4.12
C LEU A 58 2.62 -18.93 3.78
N GLY A 59 3.48 -18.67 4.77
CA GLY A 59 4.86 -18.22 4.55
C GLY A 59 4.94 -16.82 3.92
N VAL A 60 4.02 -15.92 4.26
CA VAL A 60 4.06 -14.52 3.85
C VAL A 60 5.12 -13.76 4.66
N LEU A 61 5.64 -12.67 4.12
CA LEU A 61 6.62 -11.83 4.81
C LEU A 61 5.98 -11.02 5.93
N GLY A 62 4.73 -10.58 5.71
CA GLY A 62 4.00 -9.80 6.69
C GLY A 62 2.51 -9.74 6.39
N ILE A 63 1.74 -9.35 7.38
CA ILE A 63 0.29 -9.16 7.31
C ILE A 63 -0.04 -7.71 7.59
N VAL A 64 -0.96 -7.15 6.81
CA VAL A 64 -1.33 -5.74 6.83
C VAL A 64 -2.81 -5.61 7.14
N HIS A 65 -3.16 -4.79 8.13
CA HIS A 65 -4.56 -4.43 8.38
C HIS A 65 -5.11 -3.60 7.20
N HIS A 66 -6.27 -3.99 6.67
CA HIS A 66 -6.83 -3.40 5.45
C HIS A 66 -7.21 -1.92 5.64
N GLY A 67 -6.76 -1.05 4.72
CA GLY A 67 -6.87 0.40 4.86
C GLY A 67 -8.29 0.93 4.98
N GLU A 68 -9.23 0.38 4.22
CA GLU A 68 -10.64 0.80 4.35
C GLU A 68 -11.22 0.43 5.71
N ARG A 69 -10.89 -0.75 6.24
CA ARG A 69 -11.31 -1.15 7.59
C ARG A 69 -10.67 -0.28 8.66
N THR A 70 -9.37 -0.01 8.54
CA THR A 70 -8.66 0.92 9.43
C THR A 70 -9.36 2.27 9.48
N ASP A 71 -9.66 2.84 8.31
CA ASP A 71 -10.26 4.17 8.20
C ASP A 71 -11.71 4.21 8.74
N ILE A 72 -12.48 3.13 8.55
CA ILE A 72 -13.81 2.98 9.15
C ILE A 72 -13.69 2.92 10.67
N GLN A 73 -12.83 2.06 11.21
CA GLN A 73 -12.63 1.91 12.65
C GLN A 73 -12.09 3.19 13.29
N PHE A 74 -11.23 3.94 12.60
CA PHE A 74 -10.78 5.25 13.04
C PHE A 74 -11.93 6.24 13.17
N ARG A 75 -12.80 6.31 12.18
CA ARG A 75 -13.98 7.19 12.17
C ARG A 75 -15.03 6.81 13.24
N GLU A 76 -15.16 5.51 13.52
CA GLU A 76 -16.08 4.98 14.54
C GLU A 76 -15.49 4.99 15.95
N GLY A 77 -14.24 5.43 16.15
CA GLY A 77 -13.58 5.41 17.46
C GLY A 77 -13.18 4.00 17.94
N LYS A 78 -13.10 3.02 17.03
CA LYS A 78 -12.82 1.59 17.33
C LYS A 78 -11.36 1.19 17.04
N MET A 79 -10.43 2.08 17.24
CA MET A 79 -9.03 1.82 16.88
C MET A 79 -8.37 0.75 17.77
N GLU A 80 -8.91 0.48 18.94
CA GLU A 80 -8.37 -0.61 19.79
C GLU A 80 -8.51 -1.99 19.12
N GLU A 81 -9.56 -2.20 18.30
CA GLU A 81 -9.70 -3.43 17.50
C GLU A 81 -8.57 -3.56 16.47
N VAL A 82 -8.11 -2.42 15.92
CA VAL A 82 -6.94 -2.39 15.02
C VAL A 82 -5.67 -2.74 15.80
N GLY A 83 -5.50 -2.19 17.00
CA GLY A 83 -4.39 -2.50 17.90
C GLY A 83 -4.32 -4.00 18.23
N ASP A 84 -5.46 -4.62 18.54
CA ASP A 84 -5.56 -6.06 18.80
C ASP A 84 -5.17 -6.89 17.58
N PHE A 85 -5.56 -6.47 16.37
CA PHE A 85 -5.13 -7.11 15.13
C PHE A 85 -3.60 -7.03 14.96
N LEU A 86 -3.00 -5.85 15.12
CA LEU A 86 -1.56 -5.67 14.98
C LEU A 86 -0.78 -6.55 15.97
N LYS A 87 -1.29 -6.66 17.20
CA LYS A 87 -0.73 -7.53 18.23
C LYS A 87 -0.82 -9.01 17.82
N ALA A 88 -1.98 -9.45 17.32
CA ALA A 88 -2.14 -10.83 16.83
C ALA A 88 -1.17 -11.15 15.67
N VAL A 89 -0.88 -10.19 14.79
CA VAL A 89 0.14 -10.37 13.76
C VAL A 89 1.53 -10.46 14.37
N ARG A 90 1.87 -9.59 15.31
CA ARG A 90 3.17 -9.60 16.01
C ARG A 90 3.44 -10.94 16.70
N ASP A 91 2.44 -11.53 17.30
CA ASP A 91 2.53 -12.83 17.99
C ASP A 91 2.90 -14.00 17.03
N THR A 92 2.74 -13.83 15.73
CA THR A 92 3.18 -14.80 14.71
C THR A 92 4.65 -14.67 14.31
N GLY A 93 5.33 -13.62 14.73
CA GLY A 93 6.71 -13.29 14.32
C GLY A 93 6.83 -12.67 12.93
N LEU A 94 5.73 -12.41 12.23
CA LEU A 94 5.71 -11.77 10.91
C LEU A 94 5.82 -10.24 11.02
N MET A 95 6.18 -9.59 9.90
CA MET A 95 6.13 -8.14 9.81
C MET A 95 4.69 -7.64 9.94
N VAL A 96 4.52 -6.60 10.73
CA VAL A 96 3.23 -5.99 11.06
C VAL A 96 3.04 -4.72 10.23
N GLY A 97 2.01 -4.70 9.40
CA GLY A 97 1.67 -3.55 8.57
C GLY A 97 0.30 -2.96 8.89
N LEU A 98 0.15 -1.66 8.70
CA LEU A 98 -1.14 -0.97 8.76
C LEU A 98 -1.35 -0.15 7.50
N SER A 99 -2.48 -0.38 6.82
CA SER A 99 -2.85 0.40 5.64
C SER A 99 -3.89 1.47 6.00
N THR A 100 -3.80 2.62 5.33
CA THR A 100 -4.76 3.73 5.49
C THR A 100 -4.81 4.63 4.25
N HIS A 101 -5.95 5.31 4.06
CA HIS A 101 -6.13 6.40 3.11
C HIS A 101 -6.15 7.77 3.81
N HIS A 102 -6.05 7.80 5.14
CA HIS A 102 -6.25 8.98 5.95
C HIS A 102 -4.97 9.38 6.69
N PRO A 103 -4.38 10.56 6.41
CA PRO A 103 -3.16 11.00 7.08
C PRO A 103 -3.26 10.99 8.62
N ALA A 104 -4.39 11.40 9.21
CA ALA A 104 -4.57 11.43 10.65
C ALA A 104 -4.53 10.05 11.33
N VAL A 105 -4.72 8.96 10.59
CA VAL A 105 -4.55 7.59 11.12
C VAL A 105 -3.07 7.33 11.42
N VAL A 106 -2.16 7.79 10.56
CA VAL A 106 -0.72 7.67 10.78
C VAL A 106 -0.33 8.41 12.05
N ASP A 107 -0.79 9.68 12.22
CA ASP A 107 -0.55 10.47 13.43
C ASP A 107 -1.09 9.78 14.69
N TYR A 108 -2.30 9.26 14.62
CA TYR A 108 -2.93 8.56 15.74
C TYR A 108 -2.10 7.35 16.18
N VAL A 109 -1.69 6.51 15.24
CA VAL A 109 -0.94 5.28 15.51
C VAL A 109 0.47 5.59 16.04
N GLU A 110 1.15 6.59 15.46
CA GLU A 110 2.44 7.08 15.97
C GLU A 110 2.31 7.67 17.38
N GLY A 111 1.27 8.47 17.63
CA GLY A 111 0.98 9.05 18.94
C GLY A 111 0.66 8.00 20.02
N LYS A 112 0.10 6.87 19.66
CA LYS A 112 -0.13 5.70 20.55
C LYS A 112 1.11 4.85 20.75
N GLY A 113 2.15 5.02 19.95
CA GLY A 113 3.37 4.20 20.03
C GLY A 113 3.14 2.73 19.72
N TRP A 114 2.18 2.40 18.87
CA TRP A 114 1.88 1.02 18.54
C TRP A 114 3.03 0.30 17.83
N ASP A 115 3.19 -0.98 18.11
CA ASP A 115 4.25 -1.80 17.53
C ASP A 115 3.84 -2.31 16.14
N LEU A 116 4.35 -1.62 15.10
CA LEU A 116 4.25 -2.04 13.71
C LEU A 116 5.57 -1.74 12.98
N ASP A 117 5.81 -2.44 11.88
CA ASP A 117 7.06 -2.31 11.11
C ASP A 117 6.92 -1.27 9.99
N PHE A 118 5.75 -1.15 9.38
CA PHE A 118 5.55 -0.25 8.25
C PHE A 118 4.09 0.19 8.08
N PHE A 119 3.92 1.30 7.38
CA PHE A 119 2.62 1.73 6.88
C PHE A 119 2.46 1.42 5.38
N MET A 120 1.25 1.09 4.94
CA MET A 120 0.81 1.18 3.55
C MET A 120 -0.10 2.41 3.41
N THR A 121 0.40 3.45 2.76
CA THR A 121 -0.27 4.75 2.68
C THR A 121 -0.84 4.99 1.29
N CYS A 122 -2.17 5.08 1.18
CA CYS A 122 -2.80 5.55 -0.05
C CYS A 122 -2.52 7.04 -0.23
N VAL A 123 -1.98 7.42 -1.37
CA VAL A 123 -1.67 8.83 -1.62
C VAL A 123 -2.91 9.69 -1.91
N TYR A 124 -4.08 9.06 -2.06
CA TYR A 124 -5.37 9.75 -2.20
C TYR A 124 -6.30 9.38 -1.06
N ARG A 125 -6.89 10.39 -0.38
CA ARG A 125 -7.91 10.19 0.66
C ARG A 125 -9.27 9.91 0.01
N ARG A 126 -9.41 8.73 -0.59
CA ARG A 126 -10.60 8.31 -1.36
C ARG A 126 -11.82 7.96 -0.52
N ASN A 127 -11.68 7.81 0.78
CA ASN A 127 -12.72 7.41 1.72
C ASN A 127 -13.40 8.58 2.44
N ARG A 128 -13.30 9.79 1.90
CA ARG A 128 -14.07 10.94 2.39
C ARG A 128 -15.57 10.67 2.28
N LEU A 129 -16.30 11.02 3.31
CA LEU A 129 -17.76 11.01 3.25
C LEU A 129 -18.27 12.15 2.35
N PRO A 130 -19.44 12.01 1.69
CA PRO A 130 -20.01 13.09 0.89
C PRO A 130 -20.18 14.41 1.67
N ALA A 131 -20.48 14.32 2.98
CA ALA A 131 -20.58 15.49 3.85
C ALA A 131 -19.22 16.18 4.05
N GLU A 132 -18.12 15.43 4.20
CA GLU A 132 -16.76 15.98 4.30
C GLU A 132 -16.35 16.68 2.99
N VAL A 133 -16.66 16.05 1.85
CA VAL A 133 -16.39 16.65 0.53
C VAL A 133 -17.15 17.97 0.37
N ARG A 134 -18.43 17.98 0.73
CA ARG A 134 -19.25 19.20 0.65
C ARG A 134 -18.74 20.31 1.59
N ALA A 135 -18.32 19.96 2.79
CA ALA A 135 -17.77 20.93 3.75
C ALA A 135 -16.42 21.49 3.28
N GLU A 136 -15.56 20.68 2.65
CA GLU A 136 -14.22 21.09 2.22
C GLU A 136 -14.23 21.82 0.85
N TYR A 137 -15.13 21.43 -0.08
CA TYR A 137 -15.11 21.88 -1.48
C TYR A 137 -16.39 22.59 -1.93
N GLY A 138 -17.42 22.71 -1.08
CA GLY A 138 -18.68 23.39 -1.38
C GLY A 138 -19.74 22.55 -2.07
N GLU A 139 -19.38 21.42 -2.69
CA GLU A 139 -20.30 20.53 -3.40
C GLU A 139 -19.93 19.05 -3.19
N ALA A 140 -20.88 18.16 -3.45
CA ALA A 140 -20.64 16.72 -3.48
C ALA A 140 -20.16 16.31 -4.87
N ILE A 141 -19.27 15.32 -4.94
CA ILE A 141 -18.83 14.71 -6.20
C ILE A 141 -19.57 13.40 -6.45
N VAL A 142 -19.68 13.02 -7.72
CA VAL A 142 -20.16 11.70 -8.15
C VAL A 142 -18.97 10.77 -8.29
N GLY A 143 -18.94 9.70 -7.49
CA GLY A 143 -17.85 8.71 -7.51
C GLY A 143 -16.84 8.88 -6.37
N GLU A 144 -15.68 8.24 -6.53
CA GLU A 144 -14.61 8.30 -5.53
C GLU A 144 -13.84 9.64 -5.58
N PRO A 145 -13.56 10.26 -4.42
CA PRO A 145 -12.81 11.50 -4.37
C PRO A 145 -11.32 11.24 -4.64
N TYR A 146 -10.80 11.82 -5.72
CA TYR A 146 -9.38 11.89 -6.05
C TYR A 146 -9.02 13.35 -6.24
N PHE A 147 -8.56 14.00 -5.19
CA PHE A 147 -8.20 15.41 -5.23
C PHE A 147 -6.71 15.60 -5.52
N GLU A 148 -6.39 16.59 -6.31
CA GLU A 148 -5.03 16.86 -6.81
C GLU A 148 -4.01 17.09 -5.68
N LYS A 149 -4.44 17.70 -4.56
CA LYS A 149 -3.58 17.98 -3.39
C LYS A 149 -3.43 16.82 -2.40
N ASP A 150 -4.13 15.70 -2.60
CA ASP A 150 -4.04 14.57 -1.68
C ASP A 150 -2.66 13.91 -1.64
N PRO A 151 -1.96 13.69 -2.77
CA PRO A 151 -0.61 13.13 -2.76
C PRO A 151 0.37 13.97 -1.93
N GLU A 152 0.33 15.29 -2.05
CA GLU A 152 1.18 16.20 -1.29
C GLU A 152 0.90 16.09 0.22
N ARG A 153 -0.37 16.05 0.63
CA ARG A 153 -0.80 15.90 2.03
C ARG A 153 -0.31 14.58 2.62
N MET A 154 -0.46 13.47 1.90
CA MET A 154 0.01 12.16 2.38
C MET A 154 1.54 12.08 2.38
N CYS A 155 2.23 12.62 1.39
CA CYS A 155 3.69 12.66 1.36
C CYS A 155 4.27 13.46 2.54
N LYS A 156 3.61 14.55 2.95
CA LYS A 156 3.98 15.28 4.19
C LYS A 156 3.96 14.33 5.39
N MET A 157 2.92 13.52 5.52
CA MET A 157 2.77 12.55 6.60
C MET A 157 3.81 11.43 6.53
N ILE A 158 4.06 10.90 5.32
CA ILE A 158 5.10 9.89 5.06
C ILE A 158 6.48 10.38 5.52
N ARG A 159 6.82 11.65 5.28
CA ARG A 159 8.11 12.22 5.72
C ARG A 159 8.22 12.42 7.23
N GLN A 160 7.10 12.59 7.94
CA GLN A 160 7.09 12.81 9.39
C GLN A 160 7.28 11.52 10.20
N THR A 161 6.72 10.39 9.72
CA THR A 161 6.91 9.10 10.40
C THR A 161 8.32 8.56 10.22
N LYS A 162 8.87 7.95 11.26
CA LYS A 162 10.16 7.23 11.20
C LYS A 162 10.03 5.84 10.56
N ARG A 163 8.83 5.32 10.43
CA ARG A 163 8.57 3.98 9.88
C ARG A 163 8.69 4.00 8.37
N THR A 164 9.00 2.85 7.78
CA THR A 164 8.93 2.66 6.33
C THR A 164 7.49 2.81 5.86
N CYS A 165 7.29 3.48 4.73
CA CYS A 165 5.99 3.61 4.10
C CYS A 165 5.99 2.99 2.70
N PHE A 166 4.92 2.26 2.39
CA PHE A 166 4.64 1.76 1.05
C PHE A 166 3.52 2.61 0.47
N ALA A 167 3.89 3.59 -0.37
CA ALA A 167 2.95 4.50 -0.98
C ALA A 167 2.21 3.82 -2.14
N PHE A 168 0.88 3.80 -2.12
CA PHE A 168 0.10 3.14 -3.16
C PHE A 168 -0.94 4.04 -3.82
N LYS A 169 -1.47 3.60 -4.97
CA LYS A 169 -2.33 4.36 -5.89
C LYS A 169 -1.66 5.60 -6.49
N ILE A 170 -0.35 5.58 -6.66
CA ILE A 170 0.41 6.69 -7.24
C ILE A 170 -0.09 7.10 -8.63
N LEU A 171 -0.69 6.16 -9.37
CA LEU A 171 -1.33 6.39 -10.68
C LEU A 171 -2.82 6.72 -10.58
N ALA A 172 -3.32 7.10 -9.38
CA ALA A 172 -4.71 7.49 -9.13
C ALA A 172 -5.75 6.49 -9.65
N ALA A 173 -5.48 5.17 -9.51
CA ALA A 173 -6.33 4.09 -10.02
C ALA A 173 -6.70 4.30 -11.52
N GLY A 174 -5.70 4.60 -12.34
CA GLY A 174 -5.84 4.76 -13.78
C GLY A 174 -6.20 6.17 -14.25
N ARG A 175 -6.35 7.15 -13.34
CA ARG A 175 -6.64 8.54 -13.73
C ARG A 175 -5.39 9.27 -14.28
N ASN A 176 -4.20 8.88 -13.83
CA ASN A 176 -2.90 9.47 -14.21
C ASN A 176 -2.11 8.60 -15.20
N ILE A 177 -2.78 7.90 -16.14
CA ILE A 177 -2.12 7.03 -17.14
C ILE A 177 -2.41 7.44 -18.58
N LYS A 178 -3.06 8.59 -18.80
CA LYS A 178 -3.49 9.03 -20.14
C LYS A 178 -2.31 9.23 -21.10
N THR A 179 -1.16 9.60 -20.59
CA THR A 179 0.07 9.79 -21.37
C THR A 179 1.26 9.17 -20.64
N LYS A 180 2.29 8.78 -21.38
CA LYS A 180 3.56 8.32 -20.80
C LYS A 180 4.17 9.37 -19.86
N GLN A 181 4.05 10.65 -20.23
CA GLN A 181 4.53 11.75 -19.40
C GLN A 181 3.81 11.84 -18.06
N ALA A 182 2.49 11.61 -18.00
CA ALA A 182 1.73 11.60 -16.75
C ALA A 182 2.18 10.46 -15.81
N VAL A 183 2.47 9.29 -16.36
CA VAL A 183 3.04 8.16 -15.60
C VAL A 183 4.42 8.51 -15.06
N ASP A 184 5.31 9.02 -15.91
CA ASP A 184 6.67 9.46 -15.53
C ASP A 184 6.64 10.52 -14.40
N GLN A 185 5.76 11.50 -14.51
CA GLN A 185 5.56 12.54 -13.50
C GLN A 185 5.05 11.97 -12.17
N ALA A 186 4.13 11.01 -12.19
CA ALA A 186 3.62 10.40 -10.97
C ALA A 186 4.71 9.63 -10.21
N PHE A 187 5.55 8.86 -10.89
CA PHE A 187 6.69 8.18 -10.28
C PHE A 187 7.73 9.17 -9.74
N ARG A 188 8.12 10.14 -10.56
CA ARG A 188 9.06 11.19 -10.16
C ARG A 188 8.58 11.91 -8.90
N PHE A 189 7.33 12.42 -8.91
CA PHE A 189 6.73 13.10 -7.78
C PHE A 189 6.80 12.24 -6.51
N MET A 190 6.48 10.95 -6.61
CA MET A 190 6.50 10.09 -5.42
C MET A 190 7.92 9.96 -4.85
N PHE A 191 8.90 9.59 -5.66
CA PHE A 191 10.27 9.39 -5.17
C PHE A 191 10.96 10.67 -4.70
N GLU A 192 10.58 11.84 -5.23
CA GLU A 192 11.04 13.13 -4.73
C GLU A 192 10.39 13.54 -3.40
N ASN A 193 9.25 12.94 -3.02
CA ASN A 193 8.45 13.37 -1.87
C ASN A 193 8.27 12.32 -0.77
N ILE A 194 8.79 11.11 -0.92
CA ILE A 194 8.89 10.09 0.14
C ILE A 194 10.32 9.97 0.66
N LYS A 195 10.53 9.21 1.74
CA LYS A 195 11.88 9.00 2.31
C LYS A 195 12.69 7.98 1.47
N PRO A 196 14.01 8.00 1.46
CA PRO A 196 14.86 7.08 0.68
C PRO A 196 14.59 5.59 0.94
N LYS A 197 14.11 5.23 2.14
CA LYS A 197 13.78 3.85 2.51
C LYS A 197 12.34 3.43 2.17
N ASP A 198 11.52 4.36 1.72
CA ASP A 198 10.12 4.08 1.41
C ASP A 198 9.99 3.44 0.03
N CYS A 199 8.87 2.74 -0.19
CA CYS A 199 8.59 2.02 -1.41
C CYS A 199 7.30 2.52 -2.06
N VAL A 200 7.11 2.18 -3.33
CA VAL A 200 5.83 2.37 -4.03
C VAL A 200 5.18 1.02 -4.33
N ILE A 201 3.86 0.97 -4.27
CA ILE A 201 3.06 -0.17 -4.74
C ILE A 201 2.27 0.29 -5.96
N VAL A 202 2.47 -0.40 -7.09
CA VAL A 202 1.84 -0.07 -8.36
C VAL A 202 0.99 -1.24 -8.83
N GLY A 203 -0.29 -0.99 -9.07
CA GLY A 203 -1.17 -1.93 -9.76
C GLY A 203 -0.82 -1.97 -11.24
N MET A 204 -0.74 -3.17 -11.81
CA MET A 204 -0.38 -3.39 -13.22
C MET A 204 -1.39 -4.30 -13.90
N TYR A 205 -1.67 -4.01 -15.17
CA TYR A 205 -2.49 -4.85 -16.05
C TYR A 205 -1.82 -4.95 -17.43
N PRO A 206 -0.77 -5.75 -17.56
CA PRO A 206 0.09 -5.77 -18.75
C PRO A 206 -0.50 -6.52 -19.95
N ARG A 207 -1.81 -6.37 -20.18
CA ARG A 207 -2.52 -6.98 -21.31
C ARG A 207 -2.29 -6.24 -22.62
N PHE A 208 -2.18 -4.90 -22.55
CA PHE A 208 -2.14 -4.05 -23.74
C PHE A 208 -0.77 -3.42 -23.98
N LYS A 209 0.05 -3.33 -22.95
CA LYS A 209 1.44 -2.85 -22.99
C LYS A 209 2.26 -3.51 -21.89
N ASP A 210 3.58 -3.46 -21.99
CA ASP A 210 4.47 -3.99 -20.97
C ASP A 210 4.64 -3.03 -19.78
N GLU A 211 3.59 -2.95 -18.95
CA GLU A 211 3.62 -2.14 -17.73
C GLU A 211 4.62 -2.63 -16.69
N ILE A 212 5.01 -3.91 -16.75
CA ILE A 212 5.96 -4.50 -15.80
C ILE A 212 7.33 -3.86 -16.00
N THR A 213 7.86 -3.96 -17.22
CA THR A 213 9.18 -3.39 -17.57
C THR A 213 9.17 -1.86 -17.44
N GLU A 214 8.10 -1.20 -17.88
CA GLU A 214 7.95 0.25 -17.77
C GLU A 214 8.03 0.71 -16.31
N ASN A 215 7.20 0.14 -15.42
CA ASN A 215 7.13 0.54 -14.02
C ASN A 215 8.39 0.15 -13.23
N ALA A 216 9.00 -1.01 -13.52
CA ALA A 216 10.29 -1.39 -12.94
C ALA A 216 11.39 -0.40 -13.35
N GLY A 217 11.45 -0.01 -14.62
CA GLY A 217 12.39 0.99 -15.13
C GLY A 217 12.22 2.37 -14.50
N LEU A 218 10.98 2.83 -14.33
CA LEU A 218 10.68 4.11 -13.65
C LEU A 218 11.07 4.07 -12.17
N THR A 219 10.80 2.93 -11.50
CA THR A 219 11.20 2.72 -10.10
C THR A 219 12.72 2.75 -9.97
N SER A 220 13.46 2.06 -10.84
CA SER A 220 14.92 2.08 -10.84
C SER A 220 15.48 3.48 -11.10
N ARG A 221 14.88 4.21 -12.05
CA ARG A 221 15.33 5.55 -12.44
C ARG A 221 15.14 6.59 -11.34
N PHE A 222 13.98 6.60 -10.68
CA PHE A 222 13.65 7.63 -9.69
C PHE A 222 13.96 7.20 -8.25
N GLY A 223 13.86 5.91 -7.94
CA GLY A 223 14.15 5.39 -6.61
C GLY A 223 15.63 5.43 -6.25
N SER A 224 16.53 5.38 -7.23
CA SER A 224 17.98 5.48 -7.03
C SER A 224 18.47 6.92 -6.80
N SER A 225 17.71 7.92 -7.24
CA SER A 225 18.10 9.34 -7.12
C SER A 225 17.91 9.92 -5.71
N GLY A 226 17.30 9.17 -4.79
CA GLY A 226 17.11 9.55 -3.38
C GLY A 226 18.24 9.14 -2.42
N SER A 227 19.28 8.44 -2.88
CA SER A 227 20.50 8.23 -2.09
C SER A 227 21.32 9.52 -2.14
N PRO A 228 21.62 10.19 -1.02
CA PRO A 228 22.66 11.21 -1.02
C PRO A 228 23.94 10.54 -1.51
N ALA A 229 24.63 11.18 -2.44
CA ALA A 229 25.98 10.78 -2.81
C ALA A 229 26.79 10.71 -1.50
N ALA A 230 27.40 9.55 -1.26
CA ALA A 230 28.28 9.31 -0.12
C ALA A 230 29.47 10.25 -0.14
#